data_357538eeeaa6c9c05ac283f94a6e809f
#
_entry.id   357538eeeaa6c9c05ac283f94a6e809f
#
_cell.length_a   1.000
_cell.length_b   1.000
_cell.length_c   1.000
_cell.angle_alpha   90.00
_cell.angle_beta   90.00
_cell.angle_gamma   90.00
#
_symmetry.space_group_name_H-M   'P 1'
#
loop_
_entity.id
_entity.type
_entity.pdbx_description
1 polymer ?
#
loop_
_entity_poly.entity_id
_entity_poly.type
_entity_poly.pdbx_seq_one_letter_code
_entity_poly.pdbx_strand_id
1 'polypeptide(L)'
;AGVQSTTNSIPLPRYTTDRGLQMMLVELFPYSGSATCQVTYTNQDGVAGKLTPVIRLNTQAVFGTVASSASATAGAGGLFLPLAQGDSGVQSVQSIEFFGAGDVGVLGLVIVKPLASFNIVEVTQPTMFDLWQDFAILPEIQDDAYLNMAALPVGTLAGANIIGNITTFWSPT
;
A
#
# COMPACT_ATOMS: atom_id res chain seq x y z
N ALA A 1 3.65 22.70 6.85
CA ALA A 1 2.60 21.76 7.21
C ALA A 1 1.34 22.09 6.41
N GLY A 2 0.70 21.09 5.88
CA GLY A 2 -0.53 21.27 5.11
C GLY A 2 -1.43 20.04 5.21
N VAL A 3 -2.73 20.29 5.36
CA VAL A 3 -3.75 19.26 5.29
C VAL A 3 -4.31 19.23 3.88
N GLN A 4 -4.27 18.07 3.27
CA GLN A 4 -4.93 17.77 2.02
C GLN A 4 -6.20 16.97 2.33
N SER A 5 -7.36 17.63 2.22
CA SER A 5 -8.63 16.96 2.39
C SER A 5 -9.07 16.31 1.09
N THR A 6 -9.59 15.11 1.16
CA THR A 6 -10.24 14.49 0.02
C THR A 6 -11.64 15.12 -0.12
N THR A 7 -11.89 15.73 -1.26
CA THR A 7 -13.17 16.43 -1.53
C THR A 7 -14.35 15.47 -1.69
N ASN A 8 -14.10 14.20 -1.89
CA ASN A 8 -15.14 13.17 -1.97
C ASN A 8 -14.69 11.94 -1.19
N SER A 9 -15.35 11.65 -0.09
CA SER A 9 -15.30 10.32 0.50
C SER A 9 -16.14 9.38 -0.40
N ILE A 10 -15.60 9.07 -1.58
CA ILE A 10 -16.26 8.17 -2.50
C ILE A 10 -16.18 6.77 -1.88
N PRO A 11 -17.29 6.07 -1.73
CA PRO A 11 -17.25 4.68 -1.33
C PRO A 11 -16.42 3.90 -2.35
N LEU A 12 -15.61 2.97 -1.87
CA LEU A 12 -14.81 2.14 -2.74
C LEU A 12 -15.73 1.39 -3.70
N PRO A 13 -15.43 1.39 -5.01
CA PRO A 13 -16.26 0.71 -6.00
C PRO A 13 -16.22 -0.81 -5.86
N ARG A 14 -15.19 -1.33 -5.18
CA ARG A 14 -14.93 -2.76 -4.95
C ARG A 14 -14.54 -2.99 -3.51
N TYR A 15 -14.77 -4.18 -3.01
CA TYR A 15 -14.39 -4.60 -1.65
C TYR A 15 -14.98 -3.73 -0.54
N THR A 16 -16.20 -3.20 -0.75
CA THR A 16 -16.84 -2.23 0.15
C THR A 16 -17.08 -2.75 1.58
N THR A 17 -17.20 -4.06 1.72
CA THR A 17 -17.41 -4.75 3.01
C THR A 17 -16.20 -5.59 3.42
N ASP A 18 -15.12 -5.53 2.65
CA ASP A 18 -13.98 -6.41 2.82
C ASP A 18 -13.06 -5.90 3.92
N ARG A 19 -12.58 -6.83 4.72
CA ARG A 19 -11.52 -6.58 5.69
C ARG A 19 -10.16 -6.83 5.02
N GLY A 20 -9.15 -6.08 5.38
CA GLY A 20 -7.80 -6.28 4.87
C GLY A 20 -7.38 -5.37 3.71
N LEU A 21 -8.19 -4.36 3.37
CA LEU A 21 -7.75 -3.30 2.48
C LEU A 21 -6.67 -2.47 3.16
N GLN A 22 -5.57 -2.22 2.46
CA GLN A 22 -4.42 -1.49 2.96
C GLN A 22 -4.18 -0.22 2.14
N MET A 23 -3.52 0.75 2.74
CA MET A 23 -3.09 1.97 2.07
C MET A 23 -1.62 1.92 1.74
N MET A 24 -1.24 2.43 0.58
CA MET A 24 0.15 2.70 0.25
C MET A 24 0.27 4.05 -0.45
N LEU A 25 1.45 4.67 -0.33
CA LEU A 25 1.79 5.90 -1.02
C LEU A 25 2.72 5.59 -2.19
N VAL A 26 2.41 6.17 -3.34
CA VAL A 26 3.20 6.01 -4.56
C VAL A 26 3.69 7.38 -5.02
N GLU A 27 4.96 7.50 -5.34
CA GLU A 27 5.52 8.73 -5.87
C GLU A 27 5.09 8.91 -7.33
N LEU A 28 4.24 9.90 -7.57
CA LEU A 28 3.80 10.30 -8.91
C LEU A 28 4.68 11.40 -9.51
N PHE A 29 5.42 12.09 -8.67
CA PHE A 29 6.46 13.04 -9.05
C PHE A 29 7.52 13.06 -7.97
N PRO A 30 8.80 13.17 -8.33
CA PRO A 30 9.90 13.12 -7.36
C PRO A 30 9.61 13.97 -6.13
N TYR A 31 9.67 13.34 -4.99
CA TYR A 31 9.42 13.98 -3.71
C TYR A 31 10.73 14.27 -3.02
N SER A 32 10.90 15.51 -2.57
CA SER A 32 12.06 15.93 -1.81
C SER A 32 11.64 16.43 -0.43
N GLY A 33 12.43 16.10 0.56
CA GLY A 33 12.17 16.47 1.95
C GLY A 33 12.19 15.25 2.88
N SER A 34 11.94 15.48 4.14
CA SER A 34 11.79 14.42 5.16
C SER A 34 10.39 14.49 5.74
N ALA A 35 9.39 14.25 4.89
CA ALA A 35 8.01 14.37 5.29
C ALA A 35 7.66 13.34 6.36
N THR A 36 6.99 13.81 7.38
CA THR A 36 6.14 12.98 8.21
C THR A 36 4.69 13.25 7.84
N CYS A 37 3.87 12.23 7.82
CA CYS A 37 2.45 12.38 7.50
C CYS A 37 1.58 11.55 8.44
N GLN A 38 0.31 11.88 8.44
CA GLN A 38 -0.75 11.15 9.12
C GLN A 38 -1.98 11.13 8.22
N VAL A 39 -2.66 9.99 8.15
CA VAL A 39 -3.85 9.81 7.34
C VAL A 39 -5.06 9.66 8.24
N THR A 40 -6.13 10.39 7.92
CA THR A 40 -7.45 10.22 8.54
C THR A 40 -8.29 9.34 7.63
N TYR A 41 -8.84 8.27 8.17
CA TYR A 41 -9.56 7.27 7.39
C TYR A 41 -10.79 6.71 8.13
N THR A 42 -11.62 5.98 7.40
CA THR A 42 -12.68 5.13 7.94
C THR A 42 -12.17 3.69 7.96
N ASN A 43 -12.27 3.05 9.11
CA ASN A 43 -11.79 1.67 9.27
C ASN A 43 -12.75 0.62 8.68
N GLN A 44 -12.40 -0.66 8.79
CA GLN A 44 -13.17 -1.81 8.31
C GLN A 44 -14.57 -1.94 8.93
N ASP A 45 -14.81 -1.33 10.07
CA ASP A 45 -16.10 -1.36 10.78
C ASP A 45 -16.95 -0.11 10.49
N GLY A 46 -16.55 0.73 9.54
CA GLY A 46 -17.25 1.95 9.18
C GLY A 46 -17.05 3.11 10.16
N VAL A 47 -16.11 3.00 11.10
CA VAL A 47 -15.82 4.08 12.05
C VAL A 47 -14.89 5.09 11.38
N ALA A 48 -15.43 6.28 11.13
CA ALA A 48 -14.70 7.40 10.53
C ALA A 48 -13.81 8.13 11.56
N GLY A 49 -12.87 8.93 11.04
CA GLY A 49 -11.99 9.76 11.87
C GLY A 49 -10.88 8.98 12.58
N LYS A 50 -10.58 7.77 12.12
CA LYS A 50 -9.41 7.02 12.58
C LYS A 50 -8.14 7.68 12.06
N LEU A 51 -7.10 7.69 12.88
CA LEU A 51 -5.81 8.27 12.54
C LEU A 51 -4.75 7.18 12.47
N THR A 52 -3.97 7.17 11.40
CA THR A 52 -2.75 6.37 11.39
C THR A 52 -1.77 6.91 12.44
N PRO A 53 -0.81 6.13 12.92
CA PRO A 53 0.35 6.69 13.57
C PRO A 53 1.02 7.74 12.68
N VAL A 54 1.75 8.68 13.26
CA VAL A 54 2.59 9.59 12.48
C VAL A 54 3.70 8.78 11.82
N ILE A 55 3.81 8.88 10.52
CA ILE A 55 4.67 8.06 9.68
C ILE A 55 5.74 8.94 9.06
N ARG A 56 6.97 8.49 9.07
CA ARG A 56 8.04 9.10 8.29
C ARG A 56 8.11 8.43 6.93
N LEU A 57 8.02 9.22 5.88
CA LEU A 57 8.15 8.73 4.52
C LEU A 57 9.63 8.61 4.16
N ASN A 58 9.99 7.47 3.60
CA ASN A 58 11.26 7.30 2.95
C ASN A 58 11.10 7.73 1.49
N THR A 59 11.47 8.96 1.22
CA THR A 59 11.29 9.58 -0.10
C THR A 59 12.34 9.08 -1.08
N GLN A 60 11.89 8.79 -2.28
CA GLN A 60 12.72 8.43 -3.41
C GLN A 60 12.55 9.47 -4.52
N ALA A 61 13.55 9.65 -5.33
CA ALA A 61 13.49 10.58 -6.48
C ALA A 61 13.03 9.89 -7.77
N VAL A 62 12.35 8.74 -7.65
CA VAL A 62 11.99 7.91 -8.81
C VAL A 62 10.48 7.76 -8.90
N PHE A 63 9.92 8.17 -10.03
CA PHE A 63 8.51 7.99 -10.35
C PHE A 63 8.08 6.52 -10.28
N GLY A 64 6.90 6.31 -9.71
CA GLY A 64 6.28 4.97 -9.59
C GLY A 64 6.80 4.12 -8.44
N THR A 65 7.72 4.65 -7.63
CA THR A 65 8.16 3.94 -6.42
C THR A 65 7.15 4.07 -5.30
N VAL A 66 7.04 3.03 -4.49
CA VAL A 66 6.24 3.09 -3.27
C VAL A 66 7.04 3.81 -2.19
N ALA A 67 6.49 4.89 -1.68
CA ALA A 67 7.05 5.56 -0.52
C ALA A 67 6.85 4.66 0.71
N SER A 68 7.92 4.00 1.14
CA SER A 68 7.83 3.12 2.31
C SER A 68 7.55 3.92 3.57
N SER A 69 6.74 3.36 4.43
CA SER A 69 6.38 3.96 5.71
C SER A 69 7.25 3.42 6.84
N ALA A 70 7.75 4.32 7.67
CA ALA A 70 8.43 3.96 8.91
C ALA A 70 7.80 4.74 10.07
N SER A 71 7.88 4.21 11.28
CA SER A 71 7.49 4.99 12.45
C SER A 71 8.36 6.25 12.56
N ALA A 72 7.77 7.38 12.93
CA ALA A 72 8.50 8.63 13.10
C ALA A 72 9.57 8.54 14.21
N THR A 73 9.40 7.63 15.15
CA THR A 73 10.28 7.47 16.31
C THR A 73 11.29 6.33 16.21
N ALA A 74 10.95 5.27 15.53
CA ALA A 74 11.85 4.16 15.23
C ALA A 74 11.07 3.19 14.34
N GLY A 75 11.66 2.67 13.31
CA GLY A 75 10.92 1.66 12.62
C GLY A 75 11.52 1.17 11.31
N ALA A 76 11.26 -0.07 11.04
CA ALA A 76 11.43 -0.63 9.72
C ALA A 76 10.36 -0.04 8.80
N GLY A 77 10.77 0.40 7.64
CA GLY A 77 9.84 0.80 6.59
C GLY A 77 9.02 -0.40 6.14
N GLY A 78 7.78 -0.16 5.81
CA GLY A 78 6.87 -1.15 5.26
C GLY A 78 6.28 -0.68 3.94
N LEU A 79 5.70 -1.63 3.20
CA LEU A 79 5.00 -1.35 1.95
C LEU A 79 3.71 -0.57 2.20
N PHE A 80 3.02 -0.92 3.27
CA PHE A 80 1.72 -0.34 3.63
C PHE A 80 1.84 0.66 4.77
N LEU A 81 0.95 1.65 4.75
CA LEU A 81 0.81 2.57 5.87
C LEU A 81 0.24 1.80 7.08
N PRO A 82 0.84 1.95 8.26
CA PRO A 82 0.31 1.30 9.46
C PRO A 82 -1.05 1.92 9.81
N LEU A 83 -2.01 1.08 10.14
CA LEU A 83 -3.32 1.50 10.63
C LEU A 83 -3.28 1.76 12.14
N ALA A 84 -4.34 2.35 12.66
CA ALA A 84 -4.52 2.48 14.11
C ALA A 84 -4.58 1.10 14.76
N GLN A 85 -4.17 1.04 16.02
CA GLN A 85 -4.18 -0.22 16.76
C GLN A 85 -5.59 -0.84 16.78
N GLY A 86 -5.67 -2.11 16.40
CA GLY A 86 -6.92 -2.87 16.33
C GLY A 86 -7.64 -2.77 14.99
N ASP A 87 -7.23 -1.87 14.09
CA ASP A 87 -7.80 -1.78 12.76
C ASP A 87 -7.12 -2.77 11.81
N SER A 88 -7.90 -3.37 10.91
CA SER A 88 -7.45 -4.37 9.96
C SER A 88 -7.74 -4.01 8.51
N GLY A 89 -8.35 -2.85 8.26
CA GLY A 89 -8.69 -2.43 6.91
C GLY A 89 -9.22 -1.00 6.83
N VAL A 90 -9.31 -0.51 5.60
CA VAL A 90 -9.70 0.85 5.25
C VAL A 90 -10.89 0.82 4.31
N GLN A 91 -11.93 1.58 4.60
CA GLN A 91 -13.09 1.74 3.71
C GLN A 91 -13.07 3.06 2.93
N SER A 92 -12.50 4.12 3.51
CA SER A 92 -12.35 5.41 2.83
C SER A 92 -11.26 6.24 3.51
N VAL A 93 -10.77 7.24 2.80
CA VAL A 93 -9.80 8.22 3.31
C VAL A 93 -10.42 9.59 3.30
N GLN A 94 -10.31 10.32 4.42
CA GLN A 94 -10.83 11.67 4.55
C GLN A 94 -9.77 12.73 4.26
N SER A 95 -8.56 12.54 4.79
CA SER A 95 -7.48 13.50 4.60
C SER A 95 -6.11 12.88 4.82
N ILE A 96 -5.11 13.53 4.28
CA ILE A 96 -3.71 13.31 4.60
C ILE A 96 -3.10 14.64 5.08
N GLU A 97 -2.41 14.61 6.19
CA GLU A 97 -1.70 15.75 6.74
C GLU A 97 -0.20 15.53 6.68
N PHE A 98 0.53 16.51 6.17
CA PHE A 98 1.97 16.54 6.12
C PHE A 98 2.53 17.52 7.14
N PHE A 99 3.50 17.10 7.94
CA PHE A 99 4.09 17.89 9.01
C PHE A 99 5.43 18.52 8.63
N GLY A 100 5.90 18.33 7.43
CA GLY A 100 7.12 18.93 6.91
C GLY A 100 6.92 20.37 6.43
N ALA A 101 8.03 21.10 6.30
CA ALA A 101 8.09 22.39 5.63
C ALA A 101 9.04 22.29 4.43
N GLY A 102 8.65 22.85 3.30
CA GLY A 102 9.47 22.83 2.07
C GLY A 102 9.46 21.51 1.31
N ASP A 103 8.54 20.62 1.64
CA ASP A 103 8.36 19.38 0.91
C ASP A 103 7.74 19.66 -0.46
N VAL A 104 8.33 19.11 -1.51
CA VAL A 104 7.90 19.27 -2.92
C VAL A 104 7.75 17.91 -3.54
N GLY A 105 6.70 17.72 -4.32
CA GLY A 105 6.43 16.46 -5.04
C GLY A 105 4.95 16.14 -5.08
N VAL A 106 4.62 15.04 -5.72
CA VAL A 106 3.25 14.53 -5.80
C VAL A 106 3.23 13.08 -5.35
N LEU A 107 2.43 12.79 -4.34
CA LEU A 107 2.17 11.45 -3.86
C LEU A 107 0.74 11.03 -4.20
N GLY A 108 0.59 9.83 -4.71
CA GLY A 108 -0.70 9.17 -4.86
C GLY A 108 -0.96 8.24 -3.68
N LEU A 109 -2.10 8.38 -3.02
CA LEU A 109 -2.54 7.40 -2.04
C LEU A 109 -3.41 6.37 -2.74
N VAL A 110 -3.02 5.11 -2.63
CA VAL A 110 -3.68 3.98 -3.27
C VAL A 110 -4.19 3.02 -2.21
N ILE A 111 -5.45 2.61 -2.35
CA ILE A 111 -6.03 1.57 -1.52
C ILE A 111 -5.96 0.26 -2.29
N VAL A 112 -5.38 -0.75 -1.69
CA VAL A 112 -5.12 -2.05 -2.30
C VAL A 112 -5.60 -3.18 -1.40
N LYS A 113 -5.95 -4.30 -2.01
CA LYS A 113 -6.16 -5.56 -1.32
C LYS A 113 -4.95 -6.45 -1.57
N PRO A 114 -4.10 -6.72 -0.57
CA PRO A 114 -3.05 -7.71 -0.69
C PRO A 114 -3.68 -9.09 -0.89
N LEU A 115 -3.31 -9.76 -1.96
CA LEU A 115 -3.82 -11.10 -2.28
C LEU A 115 -2.85 -12.18 -1.81
N ALA A 116 -1.56 -11.92 -1.97
CA ALA A 116 -0.49 -12.83 -1.58
C ALA A 116 0.81 -12.07 -1.33
N SER A 117 1.69 -12.65 -0.57
CA SER A 117 3.07 -12.20 -0.42
C SER A 117 4.00 -13.39 -0.43
N PHE A 118 5.13 -13.26 -1.09
CA PHE A 118 6.17 -14.28 -1.12
C PHE A 118 7.55 -13.62 -1.11
N ASN A 119 8.53 -14.35 -0.63
CA ASN A 119 9.90 -13.89 -0.59
C ASN A 119 10.67 -14.43 -1.79
N ILE A 120 11.36 -13.54 -2.50
CA ILE A 120 12.37 -13.93 -3.49
C ILE A 120 13.68 -14.07 -2.72
N VAL A 121 14.13 -15.31 -2.53
CA VAL A 121 15.29 -15.60 -1.68
C VAL A 121 16.59 -15.48 -2.46
N GLU A 122 16.56 -15.80 -3.75
CA GLU A 122 17.76 -15.81 -4.61
C GLU A 122 17.45 -15.30 -6.01
N VAL A 123 18.30 -14.44 -6.54
CA VAL A 123 18.09 -13.75 -7.81
C VAL A 123 18.14 -14.70 -9.02
N THR A 124 18.84 -15.84 -8.87
CA THR A 124 19.06 -16.81 -9.96
C THR A 124 18.13 -18.02 -9.91
N GLN A 125 17.34 -18.14 -8.86
CA GLN A 125 16.42 -19.26 -8.69
C GLN A 125 14.97 -18.82 -8.89
N PRO A 126 14.18 -19.58 -9.67
CA PRO A 126 12.77 -19.31 -9.78
C PRO A 126 12.08 -19.57 -8.44
N THR A 127 11.28 -18.62 -8.00
CA THR A 127 10.37 -18.80 -6.86
C THR A 127 8.97 -19.03 -7.42
N MET A 128 8.37 -20.15 -7.05
CA MET A 128 6.99 -20.47 -7.37
C MET A 128 6.17 -20.40 -6.08
N PHE A 129 5.04 -19.73 -6.16
CA PHE A 129 4.09 -19.65 -5.08
C PHE A 129 2.72 -20.10 -5.59
N ASP A 130 2.21 -21.17 -5.01
CA ASP A 130 0.93 -21.75 -5.43
C ASP A 130 -0.09 -21.59 -4.30
N LEU A 131 -0.98 -20.60 -4.49
CA LEU A 131 -2.04 -20.32 -3.52
C LEU A 131 -2.98 -21.50 -3.32
N TRP A 132 -3.14 -22.36 -4.34
CA TRP A 132 -3.99 -23.54 -4.24
C TRP A 132 -3.42 -24.61 -3.30
N GLN A 133 -2.10 -24.75 -3.28
CA GLN A 133 -1.44 -25.71 -2.43
C GLN A 133 -1.15 -25.17 -1.03
N ASP A 134 -0.86 -23.87 -0.95
CA ASP A 134 -0.38 -23.26 0.30
C ASP A 134 -1.51 -22.70 1.17
N PHE A 135 -2.68 -22.44 0.61
CA PHE A 135 -3.81 -21.87 1.34
C PHE A 135 -5.10 -22.67 1.12
N ALA A 136 -5.82 -22.89 2.20
CA ALA A 136 -7.12 -23.56 2.14
C ALA A 136 -8.22 -22.72 1.46
N ILE A 137 -8.00 -21.41 1.33
CA ILE A 137 -8.96 -20.47 0.74
C ILE A 137 -8.20 -19.59 -0.24
N LEU A 138 -8.64 -19.62 -1.50
CA LEU A 138 -8.11 -18.72 -2.52
C LEU A 138 -8.66 -17.31 -2.34
N PRO A 139 -7.83 -16.27 -2.49
CA PRO A 139 -8.33 -14.91 -2.48
C PRO A 139 -9.23 -14.68 -3.71
N GLU A 140 -10.40 -14.12 -3.46
CA GLU A 140 -11.30 -13.72 -4.53
C GLU A 140 -10.81 -12.43 -5.19
N ILE A 141 -10.76 -12.44 -6.51
CA ILE A 141 -10.47 -11.28 -7.33
C ILE A 141 -11.80 -10.82 -7.94
N GLN A 142 -12.24 -9.63 -7.54
CA GLN A 142 -13.47 -9.07 -8.10
C GLN A 142 -13.29 -8.67 -9.56
N ASP A 143 -14.40 -8.71 -10.30
CA ASP A 143 -14.43 -8.23 -11.67
C ASP A 143 -13.92 -6.79 -11.75
N ASP A 144 -13.24 -6.45 -12.83
CA ASP A 144 -12.59 -5.15 -13.06
C ASP A 144 -11.46 -4.81 -12.04
N ALA A 145 -10.98 -5.77 -11.25
CA ALA A 145 -9.82 -5.55 -10.40
C ALA A 145 -8.55 -5.36 -11.24
N TYR A 146 -7.80 -4.33 -10.91
CA TYR A 146 -6.48 -4.12 -11.49
C TYR A 146 -5.43 -4.85 -10.66
N LEU A 147 -4.81 -5.86 -11.26
CA LEU A 147 -3.76 -6.64 -10.60
C LEU A 147 -2.40 -5.97 -10.81
N ASN A 148 -1.63 -5.86 -9.74
CA ASN A 148 -0.28 -5.35 -9.79
C ASN A 148 0.59 -6.09 -8.78
N MET A 149 1.90 -6.00 -8.97
CA MET A 149 2.90 -6.56 -8.07
C MET A 149 3.75 -5.43 -7.51
N ALA A 150 3.85 -5.38 -6.20
CA ALA A 150 4.74 -4.46 -5.52
C ALA A 150 5.90 -5.24 -4.89
N ALA A 151 7.12 -4.80 -5.13
CA ALA A 151 8.32 -5.41 -4.58
C ALA A 151 8.94 -4.50 -3.51
N LEU A 152 9.28 -5.08 -2.37
CA LEU A 152 10.03 -4.41 -1.31
C LEU A 152 11.43 -5.03 -1.23
N PRO A 153 12.45 -4.40 -1.81
CA PRO A 153 13.81 -4.92 -1.74
C PRO A 153 14.42 -4.68 -0.35
N VAL A 154 15.11 -5.67 0.16
CA VAL A 154 15.90 -5.57 1.40
C VAL A 154 17.27 -4.92 1.14
N GLY A 155 17.67 -4.79 -0.12
CA GLY A 155 18.93 -4.22 -0.56
C GLY A 155 18.81 -3.51 -1.90
N THR A 156 19.93 -3.15 -2.49
CA THR A 156 19.96 -2.45 -3.78
C THR A 156 19.55 -3.39 -4.91
N LEU A 157 18.49 -3.05 -5.63
CA LEU A 157 18.05 -3.74 -6.86
C LEU A 157 18.72 -3.14 -8.12
N ALA A 158 20.01 -2.88 -8.10
CA ALA A 158 20.70 -2.32 -9.25
C ALA A 158 20.69 -3.33 -10.42
N GLY A 159 19.88 -3.05 -11.44
CA GLY A 159 19.84 -3.83 -12.68
C GLY A 159 19.13 -5.18 -12.60
N ALA A 160 18.40 -5.45 -11.53
CA ALA A 160 17.62 -6.68 -11.43
C ALA A 160 16.25 -6.52 -12.11
N ASN A 161 15.94 -7.43 -13.02
CA ASN A 161 14.61 -7.56 -13.61
C ASN A 161 13.85 -8.66 -12.88
N ILE A 162 12.63 -8.35 -12.46
CA ILE A 162 11.69 -9.36 -11.95
C ILE A 162 10.80 -9.77 -13.13
N ILE A 163 10.88 -11.02 -13.52
CA ILE A 163 10.06 -11.61 -14.57
C ILE A 163 9.22 -12.71 -13.94
N GLY A 164 7.93 -12.68 -14.15
CA GLY A 164 7.03 -13.67 -13.61
C GLY A 164 5.70 -13.75 -14.34
N ASN A 165 4.95 -14.79 -14.04
CA ASN A 165 3.59 -15.00 -14.55
C ASN A 165 2.65 -15.11 -13.37
N ILE A 166 1.49 -14.48 -13.48
CA ILE A 166 0.36 -14.67 -12.57
C ILE A 166 -0.70 -15.47 -13.32
N THR A 167 -1.05 -16.62 -12.79
CA THR A 167 -2.13 -17.44 -13.35
C THR A 167 -3.36 -17.30 -12.48
N THR A 168 -4.47 -16.90 -13.09
CA THR A 168 -5.76 -16.79 -12.43
C THR A 168 -6.70 -17.86 -12.98
N PHE A 169 -7.52 -18.41 -12.10
CA PHE A 169 -8.55 -19.36 -12.48
C PHE A 169 -9.91 -18.67 -12.48
N TRP A 170 -10.67 -18.92 -13.53
CA TRP A 170 -12.02 -18.41 -13.67
C TRP A 170 -13.02 -19.53 -13.30
N SER A 171 -13.95 -19.24 -12.43
CA SER A 171 -15.10 -20.10 -12.19
C SER A 171 -16.31 -19.51 -12.92
N PRO A 172 -16.84 -20.15 -13.94
CA PRO A 172 -18.11 -19.71 -14.50
C PRO A 172 -19.20 -19.86 -13.45
N THR A 173 -19.88 -18.77 -13.15
CA THR A 173 -21.09 -18.73 -12.32
C THR A 173 -22.27 -19.32 -13.06
#